data_32f828822b77eed6cafd5d5f0359bdf1
#
_entry.id   32f828822b77eed6cafd5d5f0359bdf1
#
_cell.length_a   1.000
_cell.length_b   1.000
_cell.length_c   1.000
_cell.angle_alpha   90.00
_cell.angle_beta   90.00
_cell.angle_gamma   90.00
#
_symmetry.space_group_name_H-M   'P 1'
#
loop_
_entity.id
_entity.type
_entity.pdbx_description
1 polymer ?
#
loop_
_entity_poly.entity_id
_entity_poly.type
_entity_poly.pdbx_seq_one_letter_code
_entity_poly.pdbx_strand_id
1 'polypeptide(L)'
;MSDRGAGMTRRADDRVIVAGGGIGGLATALTLHQIGVPCVVFEAVREMRPLGVGINLQPNAVRELADLGLTERELDRVGVPAKEWALVGLNGNDVYAEPRGLLAGYRWPQYAVDRGRFHMLLYQNVVERIGPDAVRLGSRVTGYRKNPGGGVTALIEDADGATSEASGALLIGADGIHSAVRAQMHPDQPPIHWGGAVMWRGTTLAKPIRTGSSFVGLGTHRQRIVFYPISHPDPRTGLAAINWIAEVTLDNSEGWKQSGWFRQVGVGDFIHHFDTWVWDWLDVPALIGQADGAFENPMIDRDPVPTWRDGPVVLIGDAAHAMYPTGSNGGSQAIVDARILGAAMVEHGVTQAALAAYNEKLCGPISKLILRNRGAGPFGLLNMVDERCGGTFDNIDDVIPAKERTDFMAGYRAAAGFAIEQLNTAPGDHRARHARACRCSGRVTGAAARLTARAVTPDIRRTSCRGDRTERGRAPLRCRRRATRMPLASRRSSCIALRQAGGTSP
;
A
#
# COMPACT_ATOMS: atom_id res chain seq x y z
N MET A 1 8.42 -57.53 -10.58
CA MET A 1 9.35 -56.44 -10.80
C MET A 1 8.54 -55.15 -10.61
N SER A 2 8.82 -54.46 -9.51
CA SER A 2 8.09 -53.31 -8.99
C SER A 2 8.54 -52.05 -9.69
N ASP A 3 7.65 -51.38 -10.36
CA ASP A 3 7.86 -50.02 -10.82
C ASP A 3 7.35 -49.06 -9.72
N ARG A 4 8.28 -48.52 -8.97
CA ARG A 4 8.02 -47.54 -7.92
C ARG A 4 7.89 -46.19 -8.59
N GLY A 5 6.72 -45.57 -8.45
CA GLY A 5 6.45 -44.20 -8.87
C GLY A 5 7.57 -43.28 -8.40
N ALA A 6 8.27 -42.68 -9.37
CA ALA A 6 9.25 -41.65 -9.14
C ALA A 6 8.52 -40.40 -8.62
N GLY A 7 8.50 -40.20 -7.32
CA GLY A 7 8.22 -38.93 -6.70
C GLY A 7 9.21 -37.91 -7.24
N MET A 8 8.73 -36.96 -8.04
CA MET A 8 9.52 -35.83 -8.55
C MET A 8 10.02 -35.04 -7.33
N THR A 9 11.24 -35.28 -6.89
CA THR A 9 11.95 -34.40 -5.97
C THR A 9 12.13 -33.07 -6.67
N ARG A 10 11.33 -32.08 -6.30
CA ARG A 10 11.48 -30.69 -6.77
C ARG A 10 12.90 -30.25 -6.42
N ARG A 11 13.70 -29.89 -7.42
CA ARG A 11 15.03 -29.34 -7.24
C ARG A 11 14.91 -27.96 -6.57
N ALA A 12 15.87 -27.60 -5.71
CA ALA A 12 15.93 -26.28 -5.09
C ALA A 12 15.93 -25.13 -6.12
N ASP A 13 16.31 -25.43 -7.36
CA ASP A 13 16.38 -24.50 -8.48
C ASP A 13 15.02 -24.14 -9.13
N ASP A 14 13.91 -24.79 -8.73
CA ASP A 14 12.59 -24.53 -9.31
C ASP A 14 11.83 -23.39 -8.61
N ARG A 15 12.39 -22.81 -7.54
CA ARG A 15 11.74 -21.73 -6.80
C ARG A 15 11.92 -20.37 -7.48
N VAL A 16 10.96 -19.48 -7.24
CA VAL A 16 11.05 -18.05 -7.61
C VAL A 16 11.66 -17.27 -6.46
N ILE A 17 12.64 -16.42 -6.78
CA ILE A 17 13.27 -15.50 -5.82
C ILE A 17 12.57 -14.15 -5.93
N VAL A 18 12.20 -13.56 -4.79
CA VAL A 18 11.62 -12.21 -4.71
C VAL A 18 12.59 -11.33 -3.91
N ALA A 19 13.10 -10.28 -4.51
CA ALA A 19 13.94 -9.30 -3.87
C ALA A 19 13.07 -8.16 -3.32
N GLY A 20 12.99 -8.03 -2.00
CA GLY A 20 12.20 -7.03 -1.28
C GLY A 20 10.87 -7.57 -0.73
N GLY A 21 10.67 -7.36 0.57
CA GLY A 21 9.45 -7.70 1.33
C GLY A 21 8.47 -6.54 1.48
N GLY A 22 8.46 -5.59 0.55
CA GLY A 22 7.45 -4.53 0.47
C GLY A 22 6.07 -5.04 0.02
N ILE A 23 5.11 -4.13 -0.16
CA ILE A 23 3.72 -4.47 -0.58
C ILE A 23 3.73 -5.33 -1.85
N GLY A 24 4.50 -4.95 -2.88
CA GLY A 24 4.58 -5.71 -4.13
C GLY A 24 5.18 -7.10 -3.94
N GLY A 25 6.29 -7.21 -3.20
CA GLY A 25 6.96 -8.50 -2.96
C GLY A 25 6.11 -9.48 -2.14
N LEU A 26 5.44 -8.99 -1.08
CA LEU A 26 4.54 -9.82 -0.28
C LEU A 26 3.27 -10.22 -1.06
N ALA A 27 2.69 -9.31 -1.85
CA ALA A 27 1.57 -9.63 -2.75
C ALA A 27 1.98 -10.68 -3.80
N THR A 28 3.23 -10.60 -4.29
CA THR A 28 3.81 -11.59 -5.19
C THR A 28 3.94 -12.95 -4.52
N ALA A 29 4.47 -13.01 -3.30
CA ALA A 29 4.58 -14.27 -2.55
C ALA A 29 3.22 -14.94 -2.34
N LEU A 30 2.19 -14.17 -1.95
CA LEU A 30 0.81 -14.66 -1.82
C LEU A 30 0.25 -15.14 -3.16
N THR A 31 0.51 -14.43 -4.24
CA THR A 31 0.07 -14.81 -5.60
C THR A 31 0.76 -16.11 -6.05
N LEU A 32 2.06 -16.23 -5.86
CA LEU A 32 2.82 -17.43 -6.20
C LEU A 32 2.33 -18.64 -5.38
N HIS A 33 2.09 -18.44 -4.09
CA HIS A 33 1.50 -19.47 -3.24
C HIS A 33 0.13 -19.93 -3.77
N GLN A 34 -0.74 -19.00 -4.14
CA GLN A 34 -2.09 -19.31 -4.66
C GLN A 34 -2.03 -20.17 -5.93
N ILE A 35 -1.03 -19.96 -6.80
CA ILE A 35 -0.85 -20.73 -8.03
C ILE A 35 0.06 -21.97 -7.85
N GLY A 36 0.48 -22.27 -6.61
CA GLY A 36 1.29 -23.42 -6.30
C GLY A 36 2.77 -23.33 -6.71
N VAL A 37 3.28 -22.13 -6.92
CA VAL A 37 4.69 -21.85 -7.27
C VAL A 37 5.49 -21.59 -6.00
N PRO A 38 6.53 -22.37 -5.68
CA PRO A 38 7.37 -22.14 -4.52
C PRO A 38 8.18 -20.85 -4.68
N CYS A 39 8.29 -20.07 -3.61
CA CYS A 39 9.07 -18.83 -3.63
C CYS A 39 9.79 -18.60 -2.30
N VAL A 40 10.73 -17.67 -2.32
CA VAL A 40 11.41 -17.11 -1.14
C VAL A 40 11.56 -15.60 -1.35
N VAL A 41 11.24 -14.83 -0.32
CA VAL A 41 11.42 -13.37 -0.29
C VAL A 41 12.67 -13.04 0.52
N PHE A 42 13.55 -12.23 -0.03
CA PHE A 42 14.70 -11.66 0.69
C PHE A 42 14.42 -10.19 1.01
N GLU A 43 14.48 -9.85 2.29
CA GLU A 43 14.16 -8.51 2.78
C GLU A 43 15.31 -7.94 3.61
N ALA A 44 15.70 -6.70 3.30
CA ALA A 44 16.86 -6.06 3.89
C ALA A 44 16.70 -5.72 5.38
N VAL A 45 15.47 -5.44 5.86
CA VAL A 45 15.25 -5.12 7.27
C VAL A 45 15.42 -6.33 8.16
N ARG A 46 16.03 -6.14 9.34
CA ARG A 46 16.19 -7.21 10.34
C ARG A 46 14.87 -7.61 11.01
N GLU A 47 13.91 -6.69 11.01
CA GLU A 47 12.61 -6.89 11.66
C GLU A 47 11.53 -6.14 10.89
N MET A 48 10.40 -6.81 10.63
CA MET A 48 9.23 -6.17 10.05
C MET A 48 8.48 -5.38 11.13
N ARG A 49 8.32 -4.08 10.89
CA ARG A 49 7.61 -3.16 11.79
C ARG A 49 6.56 -2.37 11.04
N PRO A 50 5.45 -2.01 11.68
CA PRO A 50 4.46 -1.12 11.08
C PRO A 50 5.06 0.29 10.97
N LEU A 51 5.56 0.63 9.79
CA LEU A 51 6.16 1.93 9.51
C LEU A 51 5.38 2.66 8.42
N GLY A 52 5.25 3.95 8.60
CA GLY A 52 4.68 4.84 7.60
C GLY A 52 3.36 5.46 8.02
N VAL A 53 2.78 6.12 7.07
CA VAL A 53 1.57 6.94 7.15
C VAL A 53 0.49 6.33 6.26
N GLY A 54 -0.63 7.01 6.06
CA GLY A 54 -1.71 6.51 5.22
C GLY A 54 -1.34 6.33 3.75
N ILE A 55 -1.96 5.35 3.12
CA ILE A 55 -2.02 5.18 1.65
C ILE A 55 -3.45 4.84 1.23
N ASN A 56 -3.75 5.05 -0.06
CA ASN A 56 -5.01 4.62 -0.66
C ASN A 56 -4.82 3.36 -1.50
N LEU A 57 -5.76 2.43 -1.35
CA LEU A 57 -5.91 1.24 -2.19
C LEU A 57 -7.09 1.46 -3.12
N GLN A 58 -6.82 1.54 -4.41
CA GLN A 58 -7.83 1.75 -5.45
C GLN A 58 -8.69 0.49 -5.64
N PRO A 59 -9.91 0.60 -6.19
CA PRO A 59 -10.82 -0.55 -6.37
C PRO A 59 -10.23 -1.72 -7.16
N ASN A 60 -9.33 -1.46 -8.12
CA ASN A 60 -8.63 -2.51 -8.86
C ASN A 60 -7.72 -3.36 -7.96
N ALA A 61 -6.98 -2.72 -7.04
CA ALA A 61 -6.14 -3.44 -6.07
C ALA A 61 -6.98 -4.17 -5.03
N VAL A 62 -8.08 -3.56 -4.54
CA VAL A 62 -8.99 -4.21 -3.58
C VAL A 62 -9.63 -5.45 -4.17
N ARG A 63 -10.00 -5.42 -5.45
CA ARG A 63 -10.45 -6.62 -6.19
C ARG A 63 -9.41 -7.76 -6.10
N GLU A 64 -8.16 -7.45 -6.38
CA GLU A 64 -7.08 -8.43 -6.38
C GLU A 64 -6.75 -8.95 -4.97
N LEU A 65 -6.82 -8.08 -3.97
CA LEU A 65 -6.68 -8.48 -2.56
C LEU A 65 -7.81 -9.42 -2.12
N ALA A 66 -9.05 -9.14 -2.51
CA ALA A 66 -10.19 -10.00 -2.23
C ALA A 66 -10.03 -11.39 -2.87
N ASP A 67 -9.48 -11.47 -4.09
CA ASP A 67 -9.16 -12.74 -4.76
C ASP A 67 -8.00 -13.50 -4.07
N LEU A 68 -7.08 -12.78 -3.43
CA LEU A 68 -6.07 -13.34 -2.53
C LEU A 68 -6.63 -13.76 -1.14
N GLY A 69 -7.93 -13.56 -0.88
CA GLY A 69 -8.57 -13.86 0.39
C GLY A 69 -8.36 -12.79 1.48
N LEU A 70 -7.92 -11.59 1.07
CA LEU A 70 -7.85 -10.40 1.92
C LEU A 70 -9.07 -9.52 1.61
N THR A 71 -10.19 -9.88 2.23
CA THR A 71 -11.50 -9.28 1.98
C THR A 71 -11.69 -7.97 2.76
N GLU A 72 -12.84 -7.35 2.61
CA GLU A 72 -13.21 -6.16 3.39
C GLU A 72 -13.03 -6.37 4.90
N ARG A 73 -13.33 -7.57 5.40
CA ARG A 73 -13.16 -7.93 6.80
C ARG A 73 -11.72 -7.76 7.31
N GLU A 74 -10.74 -8.12 6.50
CA GLU A 74 -9.32 -7.97 6.82
C GLU A 74 -8.87 -6.51 6.63
N LEU A 75 -9.37 -5.84 5.59
CA LEU A 75 -9.02 -4.46 5.29
C LEU A 75 -9.59 -3.46 6.30
N ASP A 76 -10.81 -3.69 6.82
CA ASP A 76 -11.44 -2.87 7.86
C ASP A 76 -10.64 -2.81 9.18
N ARG A 77 -9.76 -3.79 9.42
CA ARG A 77 -8.88 -3.78 10.60
C ARG A 77 -7.70 -2.83 10.46
N VAL A 78 -7.36 -2.45 9.25
CA VAL A 78 -6.17 -1.66 8.93
C VAL A 78 -6.47 -0.35 8.22
N GLY A 79 -7.76 -0.05 7.97
CA GLY A 79 -8.18 1.15 7.26
C GLY A 79 -9.69 1.34 7.24
N VAL A 80 -10.15 2.24 6.39
CA VAL A 80 -11.58 2.56 6.19
C VAL A 80 -11.91 2.65 4.71
N PRO A 81 -13.14 2.26 4.30
CA PRO A 81 -13.59 2.48 2.93
C PRO A 81 -13.78 3.98 2.68
N ALA A 82 -13.15 4.49 1.63
CA ALA A 82 -13.28 5.88 1.20
C ALA A 82 -14.66 6.11 0.56
N LYS A 83 -15.33 7.18 0.94
CA LYS A 83 -16.67 7.55 0.44
C LYS A 83 -16.61 8.68 -0.56
N GLU A 84 -15.66 9.58 -0.44
CA GLU A 84 -15.57 10.80 -1.22
C GLU A 84 -14.11 11.15 -1.51
N TRP A 85 -13.89 11.78 -2.63
CA TRP A 85 -12.66 12.50 -2.96
C TRP A 85 -13.01 13.92 -3.34
N ALA A 86 -12.39 14.91 -2.70
CA ALA A 86 -12.67 16.32 -2.88
C ALA A 86 -11.39 17.12 -3.12
N LEU A 87 -11.50 18.11 -3.99
CA LEU A 87 -10.52 19.18 -4.17
C LEU A 87 -11.14 20.50 -3.71
N VAL A 88 -10.37 21.26 -2.95
CA VAL A 88 -10.82 22.49 -2.29
C VAL A 88 -9.83 23.60 -2.62
N GLY A 89 -10.33 24.77 -2.97
CA GLY A 89 -9.55 25.99 -3.24
C GLY A 89 -9.05 26.66 -1.95
N LEU A 90 -8.20 27.66 -2.10
CA LEU A 90 -7.64 28.42 -0.95
C LEU A 90 -8.69 29.17 -0.12
N ASN A 91 -9.86 29.43 -0.68
CA ASN A 91 -11.00 30.03 0.05
C ASN A 91 -11.85 29.00 0.82
N GLY A 92 -11.48 27.72 0.81
CA GLY A 92 -12.24 26.67 1.47
C GLY A 92 -13.44 26.13 0.69
N ASN A 93 -13.69 26.62 -0.53
CA ASN A 93 -14.78 26.19 -1.40
C ASN A 93 -14.39 24.97 -2.27
N ASP A 94 -15.38 24.11 -2.56
CA ASP A 94 -15.17 22.94 -3.40
C ASP A 94 -14.85 23.32 -4.86
N VAL A 95 -13.72 22.86 -5.36
CA VAL A 95 -13.38 22.85 -6.78
C VAL A 95 -14.05 21.67 -7.48
N TYR A 96 -13.96 20.51 -6.83
CA TYR A 96 -14.53 19.27 -7.34
C TYR A 96 -14.73 18.26 -6.22
N ALA A 97 -15.85 17.56 -6.21
CA ALA A 97 -16.07 16.44 -5.31
C ALA A 97 -16.78 15.30 -6.04
N GLU A 98 -16.37 14.08 -5.77
CA GLU A 98 -17.00 12.88 -6.35
C GLU A 98 -17.04 11.72 -5.34
N PRO A 99 -18.05 10.84 -5.43
CA PRO A 99 -18.09 9.63 -4.62
C PRO A 99 -16.95 8.68 -4.97
N ARG A 100 -16.57 7.80 -4.04
CA ARG A 100 -15.51 6.80 -4.21
C ARG A 100 -16.00 5.37 -3.94
N GLY A 101 -15.25 4.43 -4.47
CA GLY A 101 -15.48 3.00 -4.28
C GLY A 101 -16.91 2.59 -4.65
N LEU A 102 -17.60 1.92 -3.74
CA LEU A 102 -18.97 1.44 -3.95
C LEU A 102 -19.95 2.58 -4.28
N LEU A 103 -19.78 3.75 -3.66
CA LEU A 103 -20.64 4.92 -3.90
C LEU A 103 -20.46 5.52 -5.30
N ALA A 104 -19.31 5.31 -5.93
CA ALA A 104 -19.03 5.70 -7.31
C ALA A 104 -19.52 4.67 -8.34
N GLY A 105 -20.10 3.55 -7.90
CA GLY A 105 -20.59 2.48 -8.78
C GLY A 105 -19.56 1.39 -9.08
N TYR A 106 -18.41 1.36 -8.42
CA TYR A 106 -17.52 0.21 -8.47
C TYR A 106 -18.12 -0.99 -7.72
N ARG A 107 -17.73 -2.20 -8.10
CA ARG A 107 -18.07 -3.43 -7.37
C ARG A 107 -17.20 -3.66 -6.13
N TRP A 108 -16.11 -2.92 -6.00
CA TRP A 108 -15.16 -3.01 -4.88
C TRP A 108 -14.98 -1.63 -4.26
N PRO A 109 -14.82 -1.56 -2.94
CA PRO A 109 -14.52 -0.30 -2.27
C PRO A 109 -13.13 0.20 -2.65
N GLN A 110 -12.92 1.51 -2.47
CA GLN A 110 -11.59 2.09 -2.31
C GLN A 110 -11.30 2.15 -0.81
N TYR A 111 -10.07 1.84 -0.39
CA TYR A 111 -9.68 1.93 1.02
C TYR A 111 -8.62 3.00 1.24
N ALA A 112 -8.75 3.75 2.34
CA ALA A 112 -7.67 4.48 2.96
C ALA A 112 -7.15 3.64 4.13
N VAL A 113 -5.87 3.23 4.09
CA VAL A 113 -5.28 2.31 5.07
C VAL A 113 -4.07 2.92 5.75
N ASP A 114 -3.83 2.53 7.01
CA ASP A 114 -2.52 2.66 7.63
C ASP A 114 -1.54 1.73 6.90
N ARG A 115 -0.55 2.34 6.23
CA ARG A 115 0.41 1.62 5.38
C ARG A 115 1.21 0.57 6.17
N GLY A 116 1.59 0.91 7.39
CA GLY A 116 2.37 0.01 8.23
C GLY A 116 1.54 -1.21 8.66
N ARG A 117 0.31 -0.99 9.11
CA ARG A 117 -0.61 -2.06 9.49
C ARG A 117 -1.01 -2.92 8.29
N PHE A 118 -1.25 -2.32 7.13
CA PHE A 118 -1.52 -3.05 5.89
C PHE A 118 -0.32 -3.90 5.46
N HIS A 119 0.90 -3.37 5.54
CA HIS A 119 2.12 -4.12 5.26
C HIS A 119 2.28 -5.32 6.20
N MET A 120 2.04 -5.12 7.50
CA MET A 120 2.05 -6.21 8.48
C MET A 120 0.95 -7.25 8.21
N LEU A 121 -0.23 -6.84 7.74
CA LEU A 121 -1.29 -7.76 7.34
C LEU A 121 -0.83 -8.67 6.18
N LEU A 122 -0.18 -8.12 5.16
CA LEU A 122 0.39 -8.93 4.07
C LEU A 122 1.48 -9.87 4.58
N TYR A 123 2.41 -9.38 5.40
CA TYR A 123 3.50 -10.17 5.97
C TYR A 123 2.98 -11.35 6.81
N GLN A 124 2.03 -11.10 7.71
CA GLN A 124 1.41 -12.13 8.53
C GLN A 124 0.74 -13.22 7.68
N ASN A 125 0.03 -12.82 6.61
CA ASN A 125 -0.57 -13.76 5.68
C ASN A 125 0.46 -14.60 4.90
N VAL A 126 1.62 -14.03 4.55
CA VAL A 126 2.72 -14.80 3.94
C VAL A 126 3.26 -15.84 4.93
N VAL A 127 3.56 -15.41 6.16
CA VAL A 127 4.07 -16.31 7.19
C VAL A 127 3.07 -17.42 7.55
N GLU A 128 1.79 -17.08 7.69
CA GLU A 128 0.72 -18.03 8.03
C GLU A 128 0.48 -19.08 6.93
N ARG A 129 0.46 -18.64 5.65
CA ARG A 129 0.08 -19.52 4.54
C ARG A 129 1.25 -20.28 3.92
N ILE A 130 2.45 -19.71 3.93
CA ILE A 130 3.64 -20.29 3.28
C ILE A 130 4.61 -20.84 4.32
N GLY A 131 4.71 -20.18 5.48
CA GLY A 131 5.61 -20.56 6.57
C GLY A 131 6.57 -19.43 6.94
N PRO A 132 7.20 -19.51 8.13
CA PRO A 132 8.09 -18.48 8.65
C PRO A 132 9.34 -18.27 7.78
N ASP A 133 9.81 -19.33 7.12
CA ASP A 133 10.99 -19.29 6.25
C ASP A 133 10.73 -18.68 4.86
N ALA A 134 9.49 -18.31 4.56
CA ALA A 134 9.12 -17.70 3.28
C ALA A 134 9.72 -16.32 3.10
N VAL A 135 10.00 -15.59 4.20
CA VAL A 135 10.62 -14.27 4.18
C VAL A 135 11.92 -14.32 4.98
N ARG A 136 13.04 -14.10 4.29
CA ARG A 136 14.37 -14.03 4.87
C ARG A 136 14.69 -12.58 5.20
N LEU A 137 14.54 -12.22 6.47
CA LEU A 137 14.84 -10.89 6.97
C LEU A 137 16.37 -10.70 7.14
N GLY A 138 16.81 -9.42 7.18
CA GLY A 138 18.22 -9.07 7.26
C GLY A 138 19.02 -9.51 6.04
N SER A 139 18.37 -9.67 4.88
CA SER A 139 18.97 -10.25 3.67
C SER A 139 18.64 -9.35 2.47
N ARG A 140 19.61 -8.55 2.04
CA ARG A 140 19.48 -7.62 0.91
C ARG A 140 19.95 -8.29 -0.37
N VAL A 141 19.13 -8.31 -1.41
CA VAL A 141 19.60 -8.65 -2.77
C VAL A 141 20.38 -7.45 -3.32
N THR A 142 21.64 -7.66 -3.62
CA THR A 142 22.56 -6.62 -4.14
C THR A 142 22.79 -6.71 -5.63
N GLY A 143 22.39 -7.82 -6.26
CA GLY A 143 22.52 -8.05 -7.69
C GLY A 143 22.12 -9.47 -8.09
N TYR A 144 22.40 -9.83 -9.33
CA TYR A 144 22.09 -11.16 -9.85
C TYR A 144 23.07 -11.60 -10.94
N ARG A 145 23.10 -12.91 -11.17
CA ARG A 145 23.83 -13.55 -12.28
C ARG A 145 22.88 -14.48 -13.03
N LYS A 146 22.80 -14.35 -14.35
CA LYS A 146 22.06 -15.28 -15.21
C LYS A 146 22.85 -16.58 -15.35
N ASN A 147 22.22 -17.73 -15.14
CA ASN A 147 22.90 -19.02 -15.16
C ASN A 147 22.96 -19.58 -16.61
N PRO A 148 24.09 -20.16 -17.05
CA PRO A 148 24.22 -20.68 -18.42
C PRO A 148 23.18 -21.76 -18.78
N GLY A 149 22.75 -22.55 -17.81
CA GLY A 149 21.72 -23.59 -17.97
C GLY A 149 20.28 -23.12 -17.83
N GLY A 150 20.06 -21.79 -17.76
CA GLY A 150 18.77 -21.18 -17.41
C GLY A 150 18.64 -20.90 -15.91
N GLY A 151 17.65 -20.08 -15.55
CA GLY A 151 17.48 -19.57 -14.19
C GLY A 151 18.44 -18.44 -13.83
N VAL A 152 18.45 -18.10 -12.55
CA VAL A 152 19.19 -16.94 -12.01
C VAL A 152 19.73 -17.25 -10.63
N THR A 153 20.88 -16.65 -10.31
CA THR A 153 21.46 -16.61 -8.96
C THR A 153 21.39 -15.18 -8.43
N ALA A 154 20.67 -14.97 -7.34
CA ALA A 154 20.64 -13.70 -6.61
C ALA A 154 21.90 -13.62 -5.72
N LEU A 155 22.53 -12.44 -5.71
CA LEU A 155 23.61 -12.08 -4.81
C LEU A 155 23.01 -11.40 -3.59
N ILE A 156 23.33 -11.87 -2.40
CA ILE A 156 22.69 -11.46 -1.16
C ILE A 156 23.77 -11.00 -0.18
N GLU A 157 23.52 -9.89 0.47
CA GLU A 157 24.28 -9.38 1.60
C GLU A 157 23.40 -9.38 2.84
N ASP A 158 23.85 -9.98 3.91
CA ASP A 158 23.15 -9.94 5.19
C ASP A 158 23.40 -8.61 5.92
N ALA A 159 22.68 -8.43 7.03
CA ALA A 159 22.77 -7.21 7.82
C ALA A 159 24.13 -7.01 8.53
N ASP A 160 25.00 -8.01 8.52
CA ASP A 160 26.36 -7.98 9.09
C ASP A 160 27.44 -7.88 7.98
N GLY A 161 27.00 -7.77 6.72
CA GLY A 161 27.86 -7.60 5.56
C GLY A 161 28.40 -8.92 4.96
N ALA A 162 27.94 -10.08 5.49
CA ALA A 162 28.33 -11.37 4.89
C ALA A 162 27.53 -11.62 3.61
N THR A 163 28.25 -12.13 2.60
CA THR A 163 27.65 -12.41 1.30
C THR A 163 27.26 -13.86 1.12
N SER A 164 26.16 -14.10 0.43
CA SER A 164 25.67 -15.43 0.08
C SER A 164 24.97 -15.40 -1.28
N GLU A 165 24.63 -16.59 -1.79
CA GLU A 165 23.96 -16.73 -3.07
C GLU A 165 22.70 -17.61 -2.92
N ALA A 166 21.68 -17.28 -3.71
CA ALA A 166 20.48 -18.13 -3.84
C ALA A 166 20.15 -18.32 -5.31
N SER A 167 20.03 -19.58 -5.75
CA SER A 167 19.63 -19.93 -7.11
C SER A 167 18.12 -20.19 -7.21
N GLY A 168 17.55 -19.83 -8.35
CA GLY A 168 16.14 -20.03 -8.65
C GLY A 168 15.83 -20.00 -10.14
N ALA A 169 14.60 -20.37 -10.49
CA ALA A 169 14.11 -20.31 -11.86
C ALA A 169 14.00 -18.87 -12.39
N LEU A 170 13.46 -17.98 -11.57
CA LEU A 170 13.22 -16.57 -11.88
C LEU A 170 13.56 -15.69 -10.66
N LEU A 171 13.93 -14.42 -10.93
CA LEU A 171 14.08 -13.37 -9.93
C LEU A 171 13.09 -12.25 -10.22
N ILE A 172 12.33 -11.87 -9.19
CA ILE A 172 11.42 -10.73 -9.21
C ILE A 172 12.00 -9.62 -8.33
N GLY A 173 12.42 -8.51 -8.95
CA GLY A 173 12.89 -7.31 -8.27
C GLY A 173 11.70 -6.47 -7.77
N ALA A 174 11.46 -6.50 -6.47
CA ALA A 174 10.46 -5.73 -5.74
C ALA A 174 11.12 -4.86 -4.65
N ASP A 175 12.39 -4.50 -4.87
CA ASP A 175 13.33 -3.87 -3.94
C ASP A 175 13.25 -2.33 -3.93
N GLY A 176 12.12 -1.78 -4.41
CA GLY A 176 11.73 -0.39 -4.25
C GLY A 176 12.47 0.58 -5.18
N ILE A 177 12.31 1.89 -4.91
CA ILE A 177 12.86 2.96 -5.77
C ILE A 177 14.40 2.93 -5.85
N HIS A 178 15.08 2.40 -4.83
CA HIS A 178 16.54 2.21 -4.80
C HIS A 178 16.97 0.82 -5.27
N SER A 179 16.17 0.16 -6.08
CA SER A 179 16.37 -1.20 -6.56
C SER A 179 17.79 -1.45 -7.10
N ALA A 180 18.49 -2.41 -6.49
CA ALA A 180 19.76 -2.92 -6.98
C ALA A 180 19.55 -3.77 -8.24
N VAL A 181 18.46 -4.51 -8.32
CA VAL A 181 18.08 -5.31 -9.48
C VAL A 181 17.87 -4.42 -10.71
N ARG A 182 17.14 -3.30 -10.54
CA ARG A 182 16.95 -2.30 -11.61
C ARG A 182 18.26 -1.63 -12.00
N ALA A 183 19.09 -1.24 -11.02
CA ALA A 183 20.36 -0.58 -11.28
C ALA A 183 21.31 -1.45 -12.13
N GLN A 184 21.32 -2.76 -11.86
CA GLN A 184 22.09 -3.71 -12.67
C GLN A 184 21.47 -3.92 -14.06
N MET A 185 20.13 -3.96 -14.16
CA MET A 185 19.42 -4.12 -15.44
C MET A 185 19.59 -2.91 -16.36
N HIS A 186 19.65 -1.71 -15.79
CA HIS A 186 19.73 -0.43 -16.47
C HIS A 186 20.85 0.44 -15.88
N PRO A 187 22.13 0.12 -16.12
CA PRO A 187 23.25 0.84 -15.51
C PRO A 187 23.32 2.32 -15.94
N ASP A 188 22.83 2.62 -17.15
CA ASP A 188 22.84 3.98 -17.72
C ASP A 188 21.54 4.76 -17.45
N GLN A 189 20.65 4.26 -16.54
CA GLN A 189 19.41 4.96 -16.23
C GLN A 189 19.69 6.31 -15.56
N PRO A 190 18.85 7.34 -15.82
CA PRO A 190 18.94 8.61 -15.11
C PRO A 190 18.84 8.45 -13.59
N PRO A 191 19.40 9.39 -12.81
CA PRO A 191 19.23 9.40 -11.35
C PRO A 191 17.74 9.54 -10.98
N ILE A 192 17.45 9.41 -9.69
CA ILE A 192 16.11 9.68 -9.17
C ILE A 192 15.72 11.12 -9.54
N HIS A 193 14.53 11.27 -10.13
CA HIS A 193 13.97 12.56 -10.51
C HIS A 193 13.27 13.19 -9.31
N TRP A 194 13.59 14.44 -9.00
CA TRP A 194 12.91 15.25 -7.98
C TRP A 194 12.02 16.30 -8.62
N GLY A 195 10.76 16.37 -8.18
CA GLY A 195 9.75 17.27 -8.72
C GLY A 195 9.72 18.66 -8.11
N GLY A 196 10.75 19.08 -7.38
CA GLY A 196 10.81 20.41 -6.78
C GLY A 196 9.96 20.57 -5.50
N ALA A 197 9.25 19.54 -5.04
CA ALA A 197 8.42 19.64 -3.85
C ALA A 197 8.93 18.75 -2.70
N VAL A 198 8.68 19.22 -1.48
CA VAL A 198 8.88 18.48 -0.24
C VAL A 198 7.52 18.21 0.40
N MET A 199 7.36 17.00 0.92
CA MET A 199 6.16 16.56 1.64
C MET A 199 6.51 16.23 3.09
N TRP A 200 5.76 16.80 4.02
CA TRP A 200 5.75 16.35 5.41
C TRP A 200 4.50 15.53 5.65
N ARG A 201 4.68 14.37 6.24
CA ARG A 201 3.61 13.39 6.40
C ARG A 201 3.49 12.98 7.86
N GLY A 202 2.26 12.96 8.37
CA GLY A 202 2.00 12.57 9.74
C GLY A 202 0.59 12.01 9.92
N THR A 203 0.30 11.69 11.17
CA THR A 203 -1.01 11.20 11.60
C THR A 203 -1.42 11.89 12.88
N THR A 204 -2.67 12.33 12.95
CA THR A 204 -3.26 13.00 14.11
C THR A 204 -4.58 12.35 14.47
N LEU A 205 -4.87 12.22 15.76
CA LEU A 205 -6.20 11.82 16.22
C LEU A 205 -7.14 13.05 16.19
N ALA A 206 -8.08 13.05 15.24
CA ALA A 206 -9.02 14.14 15.08
C ALA A 206 -10.40 13.63 14.65
N LYS A 207 -11.42 14.48 14.71
CA LYS A 207 -12.75 14.17 14.17
C LYS A 207 -12.67 14.13 12.64
N PRO A 208 -13.14 13.06 12.00
CA PRO A 208 -13.26 13.04 10.55
C PRO A 208 -14.22 14.11 10.05
N ILE A 209 -13.91 14.70 8.91
CA ILE A 209 -14.70 15.77 8.29
C ILE A 209 -15.55 15.26 7.13
N ARG A 210 -16.46 16.10 6.63
CA ARG A 210 -17.33 15.86 5.47
C ARG A 210 -18.12 14.57 5.62
N THR A 211 -17.92 13.57 4.77
CA THR A 211 -18.63 12.28 4.85
C THR A 211 -18.16 11.39 6.02
N GLY A 212 -17.16 11.81 6.78
CA GLY A 212 -16.50 11.00 7.80
C GLY A 212 -15.48 10.00 7.22
N SER A 213 -15.38 9.91 5.89
CA SER A 213 -14.41 9.09 5.16
C SER A 213 -14.04 9.71 3.81
N SER A 214 -13.83 11.02 3.83
CA SER A 214 -13.43 11.82 2.67
C SER A 214 -11.91 11.91 2.56
N PHE A 215 -11.40 11.76 1.35
CA PHE A 215 -10.06 12.18 0.95
C PHE A 215 -10.16 13.62 0.45
N VAL A 216 -9.43 14.54 1.04
CA VAL A 216 -9.46 15.95 0.67
C VAL A 216 -8.07 16.42 0.28
N GLY A 217 -7.97 17.08 -0.87
CA GLY A 217 -6.81 17.85 -1.29
C GLY A 217 -7.18 19.33 -1.34
N LEU A 218 -6.46 20.16 -0.59
CA LEU A 218 -6.71 21.59 -0.47
C LEU A 218 -5.45 22.37 -0.81
N GLY A 219 -5.57 23.45 -1.58
CA GLY A 219 -4.48 24.37 -1.91
C GLY A 219 -4.24 24.54 -3.40
N THR A 220 -2.97 24.73 -3.77
CA THR A 220 -2.50 24.97 -5.14
C THR A 220 -1.36 24.02 -5.52
N HIS A 221 -0.73 24.24 -6.66
CA HIS A 221 0.49 23.49 -7.03
C HIS A 221 1.73 23.90 -6.21
N ARG A 222 1.72 25.09 -5.61
CA ARG A 222 2.84 25.62 -4.82
C ARG A 222 2.80 25.14 -3.38
N GLN A 223 1.59 24.99 -2.83
CA GLN A 223 1.36 24.66 -1.45
C GLN A 223 0.04 23.92 -1.32
N ARG A 224 0.08 22.74 -0.74
CA ARG A 224 -1.08 21.85 -0.66
C ARG A 224 -1.07 21.02 0.62
N ILE A 225 -2.25 20.74 1.14
CA ILE A 225 -2.44 19.69 2.13
C ILE A 225 -3.40 18.63 1.57
N VAL A 226 -3.09 17.38 1.84
CA VAL A 226 -3.96 16.23 1.59
C VAL A 226 -4.22 15.55 2.91
N PHE A 227 -5.49 15.23 3.23
CA PHE A 227 -5.80 14.54 4.46
C PHE A 227 -7.03 13.64 4.32
N TYR A 228 -7.02 12.54 5.08
CA TYR A 228 -8.07 11.52 5.07
C TYR A 228 -7.97 10.59 6.28
N PRO A 229 -9.06 10.03 6.80
CA PRO A 229 -9.02 9.06 7.88
C PRO A 229 -8.44 7.72 7.40
N ILE A 230 -7.65 7.09 8.25
CA ILE A 230 -7.05 5.76 8.05
C ILE A 230 -7.47 4.76 9.14
N SER A 231 -8.39 5.15 10.01
CA SER A 231 -9.05 4.28 10.97
C SER A 231 -10.52 4.65 11.11
N HIS A 232 -11.33 3.71 11.55
CA HIS A 232 -12.68 4.03 12.00
C HIS A 232 -12.62 4.95 13.23
N PRO A 233 -13.59 5.85 13.41
CA PRO A 233 -13.69 6.64 14.62
C PRO A 233 -13.90 5.75 15.86
N ASP A 234 -13.22 6.06 16.95
CA ASP A 234 -13.49 5.45 18.25
C ASP A 234 -14.92 5.82 18.69
N PRO A 235 -15.79 4.86 19.00
CA PRO A 235 -17.19 5.13 19.33
C PRO A 235 -17.39 6.04 20.56
N ARG A 236 -16.39 6.13 21.46
CA ARG A 236 -16.47 6.94 22.69
C ARG A 236 -16.03 8.38 22.47
N THR A 237 -15.03 8.60 21.61
CA THR A 237 -14.44 9.93 21.41
C THR A 237 -14.85 10.56 20.09
N GLY A 238 -15.29 9.76 19.12
CA GLY A 238 -15.54 10.18 17.74
C GLY A 238 -14.27 10.51 16.96
N LEU A 239 -13.08 10.28 17.52
CA LEU A 239 -11.80 10.56 16.89
C LEU A 239 -11.33 9.37 16.05
N ALA A 240 -10.75 9.67 14.89
CA ALA A 240 -10.07 8.72 14.02
C ALA A 240 -8.62 9.14 13.80
N ALA A 241 -7.76 8.21 13.40
CA ALA A 241 -6.44 8.54 12.90
C ALA A 241 -6.59 9.20 11.53
N ILE A 242 -6.25 10.48 11.46
CA ILE A 242 -6.26 11.28 10.23
C ILE A 242 -4.83 11.33 9.70
N ASN A 243 -4.61 10.70 8.55
CA ASN A 243 -3.38 10.90 7.80
C ASN A 243 -3.40 12.26 7.12
N TRP A 244 -2.31 12.99 7.19
CA TRP A 244 -2.13 14.24 6.45
C TRP A 244 -0.77 14.28 5.74
N ILE A 245 -0.72 15.00 4.63
CA ILE A 245 0.45 15.25 3.80
C ILE A 245 0.45 16.73 3.50
N ALA A 246 1.35 17.48 4.14
CA ALA A 246 1.60 18.88 3.86
C ALA A 246 2.71 18.97 2.79
N GLU A 247 2.49 19.70 1.72
CA GLU A 247 3.37 19.76 0.56
C GLU A 247 3.68 21.20 0.20
N VAL A 248 4.95 21.49 -0.04
CA VAL A 248 5.43 22.79 -0.53
C VAL A 248 6.39 22.57 -1.69
N THR A 249 6.13 23.27 -2.80
CA THR A 249 7.06 23.35 -3.93
C THR A 249 8.14 24.37 -3.61
N LEU A 250 9.39 23.94 -3.64
CA LEU A 250 10.55 24.80 -3.40
C LEU A 250 11.08 25.32 -4.72
N ASP A 251 11.70 26.50 -4.70
CA ASP A 251 12.43 26.99 -5.86
C ASP A 251 13.64 26.09 -6.14
N ASN A 252 13.83 25.70 -7.39
CA ASN A 252 14.89 24.78 -7.83
C ASN A 252 16.32 25.24 -7.49
N SER A 253 16.52 26.48 -7.05
CA SER A 253 17.82 27.07 -6.71
C SER A 253 18.50 26.43 -5.50
N GLU A 254 17.76 25.81 -4.57
CA GLU A 254 18.32 25.19 -3.38
C GLU A 254 18.67 23.72 -3.53
N GLY A 255 18.14 23.04 -4.54
CA GLY A 255 18.35 21.63 -4.80
C GLY A 255 18.00 20.74 -3.62
N TRP A 256 17.35 19.61 -3.87
CA TRP A 256 17.16 18.62 -2.80
C TRP A 256 18.49 17.96 -2.43
N LYS A 257 18.91 18.14 -1.19
CA LYS A 257 20.08 17.45 -0.63
C LYS A 257 19.67 16.00 -0.35
N GLN A 258 20.28 15.03 -0.99
CA GLN A 258 19.98 13.58 -0.87
C GLN A 258 20.16 13.01 0.56
N SER A 259 20.50 13.83 1.54
CA SER A 259 20.69 13.46 2.93
C SER A 259 19.35 13.52 3.68
N GLY A 260 18.48 12.52 3.55
CA GLY A 260 17.31 12.49 4.42
C GLY A 260 16.04 11.92 3.81
N TRP A 261 16.14 10.86 3.06
CA TRP A 261 14.96 10.07 2.72
C TRP A 261 14.32 9.55 4.02
N PHE A 262 13.04 9.90 4.27
CA PHE A 262 12.33 9.50 5.50
C PHE A 262 12.93 10.08 6.79
N ARG A 263 13.29 11.34 6.79
CA ARG A 263 13.78 12.02 7.99
C ARG A 263 12.60 12.38 8.90
N GLN A 264 12.64 11.97 10.15
CA GLN A 264 11.72 12.50 11.16
C GLN A 264 12.10 13.94 11.49
N VAL A 265 11.12 14.84 11.46
CA VAL A 265 11.28 16.27 11.73
C VAL A 265 10.25 16.75 12.75
N GLY A 266 10.55 17.86 13.42
CA GLY A 266 9.60 18.55 14.28
C GLY A 266 8.52 19.25 13.45
N VAL A 267 7.29 19.29 13.96
CA VAL A 267 6.20 20.01 13.30
C VAL A 267 6.53 21.51 13.16
N GLY A 268 7.24 22.08 14.15
CA GLY A 268 7.69 23.47 14.12
C GLY A 268 8.59 23.85 12.94
N ASP A 269 9.26 22.87 12.31
CA ASP A 269 10.19 23.13 11.20
C ASP A 269 9.47 23.59 9.92
N PHE A 270 8.18 23.24 9.74
CA PHE A 270 7.46 23.52 8.49
C PHE A 270 6.04 24.09 8.69
N ILE A 271 5.46 24.07 9.90
CA ILE A 271 4.06 24.47 10.13
C ILE A 271 3.79 25.91 9.71
N HIS A 272 4.81 26.77 9.77
CA HIS A 272 4.72 28.17 9.39
C HIS A 272 4.26 28.39 7.93
N HIS A 273 4.44 27.41 7.07
CA HIS A 273 3.87 27.46 5.71
C HIS A 273 2.35 27.44 5.71
N PHE A 274 1.70 26.93 6.77
CA PHE A 274 0.27 26.71 6.86
C PHE A 274 -0.44 27.54 7.93
N ASP A 275 0.22 28.51 8.56
CA ASP A 275 -0.29 29.30 9.70
C ASP A 275 -1.63 29.97 9.46
N THR A 276 -1.92 30.38 8.23
CA THR A 276 -3.15 31.08 7.84
C THR A 276 -4.24 30.14 7.32
N TRP A 277 -4.00 28.81 7.32
CA TRP A 277 -4.92 27.83 6.75
C TRP A 277 -5.99 27.38 7.75
N VAL A 278 -6.90 28.31 8.05
CA VAL A 278 -7.98 28.11 9.02
C VAL A 278 -9.31 28.51 8.38
N TRP A 279 -10.26 27.60 8.38
CA TRP A 279 -11.64 27.77 7.93
C TRP A 279 -12.59 27.24 9.01
N ASP A 280 -13.86 27.55 8.97
CA ASP A 280 -14.86 27.09 9.96
C ASP A 280 -14.90 25.57 10.14
N TRP A 281 -14.54 24.85 9.08
CA TRP A 281 -14.61 23.38 9.04
C TRP A 281 -13.24 22.68 9.16
N LEU A 282 -12.13 23.42 9.07
CA LEU A 282 -10.77 22.88 9.12
C LEU A 282 -9.79 23.90 9.67
N ASP A 283 -9.03 23.50 10.69
CA ASP A 283 -7.85 24.19 11.21
C ASP A 283 -6.61 23.33 10.92
N VAL A 284 -5.86 23.69 9.87
CA VAL A 284 -4.69 22.94 9.43
C VAL A 284 -3.55 23.03 10.44
N PRO A 285 -3.18 24.23 11.00
CA PRO A 285 -2.20 24.32 12.08
C PRO A 285 -2.53 23.42 13.27
N ALA A 286 -3.79 23.41 13.73
CA ALA A 286 -4.22 22.56 14.83
C ALA A 286 -4.16 21.06 14.47
N LEU A 287 -4.54 20.70 13.25
CA LEU A 287 -4.45 19.31 12.78
C LEU A 287 -3.00 18.79 12.76
N ILE A 288 -2.08 19.58 12.18
CA ILE A 288 -0.67 19.23 12.09
C ILE A 288 0.00 19.28 13.46
N GLY A 289 -0.30 20.32 14.24
CA GLY A 289 0.34 20.60 15.54
C GLY A 289 0.09 19.55 16.62
N GLN A 290 -0.98 18.75 16.49
CA GLN A 290 -1.31 17.66 17.40
C GLN A 290 -0.58 16.33 17.07
N ALA A 291 0.21 16.28 16.01
CA ALA A 291 0.96 15.09 15.66
C ALA A 291 2.22 14.97 16.54
N ASP A 292 2.60 13.74 16.88
CA ASP A 292 3.83 13.43 17.61
C ASP A 292 5.11 13.76 16.83
N GLY A 293 4.99 14.03 15.52
CA GLY A 293 6.06 14.37 14.60
C GLY A 293 5.66 14.12 13.16
N ALA A 294 6.54 14.49 12.26
CA ALA A 294 6.33 14.33 10.81
C ALA A 294 7.52 13.63 10.16
N PHE A 295 7.25 12.97 9.04
CA PHE A 295 8.28 12.42 8.17
C PHE A 295 8.42 13.30 6.92
N GLU A 296 9.61 13.85 6.75
CA GLU A 296 9.96 14.63 5.56
C GLU A 296 10.32 13.69 4.41
N ASN A 297 9.69 13.90 3.27
CA ASN A 297 9.89 13.13 2.06
C ASN A 297 9.97 14.06 0.84
N PRO A 298 10.98 13.96 0.00
CA PRO A 298 10.97 14.64 -1.28
C PRO A 298 9.94 13.99 -2.22
N MET A 299 9.34 14.80 -3.10
CA MET A 299 8.51 14.29 -4.18
C MET A 299 9.41 13.76 -5.30
N ILE A 300 9.60 12.46 -5.34
CA ILE A 300 10.51 11.82 -6.29
C ILE A 300 9.85 10.65 -7.02
N ASP A 301 10.40 10.36 -8.20
CA ASP A 301 10.08 9.19 -9.00
C ASP A 301 11.32 8.68 -9.78
N ARG A 302 11.11 7.74 -10.66
CA ARG A 302 12.10 7.24 -11.62
C ARG A 302 11.61 7.45 -13.04
N ASP A 303 12.51 7.85 -13.94
CA ASP A 303 12.22 7.85 -15.37
C ASP A 303 11.81 6.46 -15.84
N PRO A 304 10.83 6.38 -16.74
CA PRO A 304 10.50 5.12 -17.40
C PRO A 304 11.72 4.50 -18.09
N VAL A 305 11.78 3.18 -18.02
CA VAL A 305 12.80 2.38 -18.75
C VAL A 305 12.13 1.59 -19.87
N PRO A 306 12.85 1.23 -20.94
CA PRO A 306 12.26 0.59 -22.13
C PRO A 306 11.72 -0.82 -21.86
N THR A 307 12.19 -1.47 -20.80
CA THR A 307 11.78 -2.82 -20.41
C THR A 307 11.94 -3.03 -18.92
N TRP A 308 11.08 -3.87 -18.31
CA TRP A 308 11.21 -4.29 -16.94
C TRP A 308 11.78 -5.70 -16.79
N ARG A 309 12.30 -6.29 -17.87
CA ARG A 309 12.84 -7.64 -17.84
C ARG A 309 14.25 -7.75 -18.41
N ASP A 310 15.03 -8.71 -17.90
CA ASP A 310 16.33 -9.13 -18.40
C ASP A 310 16.48 -10.66 -18.27
N GLY A 311 16.12 -11.37 -19.33
CA GLY A 311 16.12 -12.84 -19.30
C GLY A 311 15.18 -13.38 -18.20
N PRO A 312 15.73 -14.13 -17.19
CA PRO A 312 14.95 -14.70 -16.09
C PRO A 312 14.62 -13.71 -14.95
N VAL A 313 14.86 -12.42 -15.15
CA VAL A 313 14.68 -11.37 -14.16
C VAL A 313 13.59 -10.40 -14.59
N VAL A 314 12.74 -9.94 -13.66
CA VAL A 314 11.70 -8.93 -13.91
C VAL A 314 11.55 -7.99 -12.73
N LEU A 315 11.19 -6.73 -13.00
CA LEU A 315 10.89 -5.70 -12.00
C LEU A 315 9.38 -5.55 -11.79
N ILE A 316 8.98 -5.27 -10.54
CA ILE A 316 7.60 -4.91 -10.16
C ILE A 316 7.58 -3.77 -9.14
N GLY A 317 6.43 -3.14 -8.96
CA GLY A 317 6.25 -2.06 -7.99
C GLY A 317 7.24 -0.92 -8.20
N ASP A 318 7.70 -0.28 -7.12
CA ASP A 318 8.58 0.89 -7.21
C ASP A 318 9.95 0.59 -7.87
N ALA A 319 10.38 -0.66 -7.92
CA ALA A 319 11.56 -1.05 -8.69
C ALA A 319 11.34 -0.87 -10.20
N ALA A 320 10.11 -1.11 -10.67
CA ALA A 320 9.72 -0.94 -12.07
C ALA A 320 9.25 0.50 -12.38
N HIS A 321 8.43 1.08 -11.50
CA HIS A 321 7.62 2.25 -11.82
C HIS A 321 7.36 3.18 -10.63
N ALA A 322 8.39 3.46 -9.81
CA ALA A 322 8.26 4.50 -8.80
C ALA A 322 7.69 5.77 -9.42
N MET A 323 6.63 6.32 -8.82
CA MET A 323 5.88 7.45 -9.35
C MET A 323 5.48 8.43 -8.25
N TYR A 324 5.23 9.68 -8.61
CA TYR A 324 4.70 10.65 -7.67
C TYR A 324 3.38 10.17 -7.05
N PRO A 325 3.15 10.45 -5.76
CA PRO A 325 1.97 9.98 -5.03
C PRO A 325 0.68 10.70 -5.43
N THR A 326 0.74 11.67 -6.34
CA THR A 326 -0.39 12.54 -6.76
C THR A 326 -1.64 11.75 -7.16
N GLY A 327 -1.48 10.57 -7.75
CA GLY A 327 -2.60 9.71 -8.16
C GLY A 327 -2.99 8.63 -7.15
N SER A 328 -2.25 8.49 -6.05
CA SER A 328 -2.41 7.39 -5.08
C SER A 328 -2.38 5.99 -5.73
N ASN A 329 -1.58 5.79 -6.77
CA ASN A 329 -1.58 4.58 -7.60
C ASN A 329 -0.48 3.57 -7.23
N GLY A 330 0.67 4.02 -6.69
CA GLY A 330 1.88 3.17 -6.56
C GLY A 330 1.65 1.86 -5.82
N GLY A 331 1.09 1.91 -4.61
CA GLY A 331 0.81 0.70 -3.82
C GLY A 331 -0.24 -0.21 -4.47
N SER A 332 -1.27 0.38 -5.09
CA SER A 332 -2.30 -0.36 -5.83
C SER A 332 -1.72 -1.06 -7.06
N GLN A 333 -0.86 -0.37 -7.82
CA GLN A 333 -0.23 -0.93 -9.01
C GLN A 333 0.71 -2.08 -8.65
N ALA A 334 1.48 -1.97 -7.56
CA ALA A 334 2.35 -3.05 -7.10
C ALA A 334 1.58 -4.36 -6.78
N ILE A 335 0.35 -4.25 -6.27
CA ILE A 335 -0.54 -5.40 -6.06
C ILE A 335 -1.02 -5.96 -7.41
N VAL A 336 -1.45 -5.09 -8.32
CA VAL A 336 -1.89 -5.47 -9.66
C VAL A 336 -0.76 -6.14 -10.46
N ASP A 337 0.48 -5.64 -10.34
CA ASP A 337 1.65 -6.24 -10.96
C ASP A 337 1.81 -7.70 -10.56
N ALA A 338 1.78 -7.96 -9.25
CA ALA A 338 1.91 -9.31 -8.71
C ALA A 338 0.84 -10.26 -9.29
N ARG A 339 -0.39 -9.77 -9.45
CA ARG A 339 -1.50 -10.55 -9.96
C ARG A 339 -1.40 -10.81 -11.46
N ILE A 340 -1.02 -9.81 -12.24
CA ILE A 340 -0.81 -9.95 -13.69
C ILE A 340 0.38 -10.86 -13.98
N LEU A 341 1.47 -10.73 -13.22
CA LEU A 341 2.63 -11.62 -13.33
C LEU A 341 2.25 -13.08 -12.99
N GLY A 342 1.49 -13.28 -11.91
CA GLY A 342 0.97 -14.60 -11.56
C GLY A 342 0.07 -15.21 -12.63
N ALA A 343 -0.81 -14.40 -13.24
CA ALA A 343 -1.65 -14.82 -14.35
C ALA A 343 -0.84 -15.21 -15.59
N ALA A 344 0.23 -14.46 -15.89
CA ALA A 344 1.15 -14.81 -16.98
C ALA A 344 1.89 -16.13 -16.68
N MET A 345 2.27 -16.39 -15.43
CA MET A 345 2.89 -17.67 -15.03
C MET A 345 1.91 -18.86 -15.13
N VAL A 346 0.63 -18.65 -14.86
CA VAL A 346 -0.40 -19.69 -15.10
C VAL A 346 -0.54 -20.03 -16.58
N GLU A 347 -0.38 -19.04 -17.45
CA GLU A 347 -0.54 -19.22 -18.90
C GLU A 347 0.71 -19.79 -19.57
N HIS A 348 1.89 -19.29 -19.19
CA HIS A 348 3.16 -19.56 -19.87
C HIS A 348 4.15 -20.40 -19.02
N GLY A 349 3.72 -20.86 -17.82
CA GLY A 349 4.60 -21.50 -16.85
C GLY A 349 5.52 -20.52 -16.14
N VAL A 350 6.35 -21.04 -15.24
CA VAL A 350 7.38 -20.27 -14.52
C VAL A 350 8.59 -20.10 -15.45
N THR A 351 8.46 -19.26 -16.47
CA THR A 351 9.41 -19.11 -17.57
C THR A 351 9.61 -17.65 -17.95
N GLN A 352 10.65 -17.39 -18.76
CA GLN A 352 10.88 -16.06 -19.32
C GLN A 352 9.74 -15.57 -20.24
N ALA A 353 8.93 -16.47 -20.81
CA ALA A 353 7.76 -16.10 -21.60
C ALA A 353 6.67 -15.44 -20.72
N ALA A 354 6.49 -15.90 -19.48
CA ALA A 354 5.59 -15.23 -18.53
C ALA A 354 6.07 -13.80 -18.22
N LEU A 355 7.39 -13.62 -18.02
CA LEU A 355 7.97 -12.29 -17.78
C LEU A 355 7.82 -11.37 -18.98
N ALA A 356 7.92 -11.91 -20.21
CA ALA A 356 7.69 -11.15 -21.43
C ALA A 356 6.24 -10.67 -21.55
N ALA A 357 5.28 -11.57 -21.34
CA ALA A 357 3.85 -11.25 -21.40
C ALA A 357 3.46 -10.19 -20.35
N TYR A 358 3.99 -10.28 -19.13
CA TYR A 358 3.82 -9.26 -18.10
C TYR A 358 4.37 -7.90 -18.54
N ASN A 359 5.62 -7.87 -19.02
CA ASN A 359 6.28 -6.66 -19.48
C ASN A 359 5.53 -5.99 -20.63
N GLU A 360 5.10 -6.75 -21.65
CA GLU A 360 4.34 -6.25 -22.80
C GLU A 360 3.01 -5.64 -22.36
N LYS A 361 2.35 -6.24 -21.37
CA LYS A 361 1.06 -5.78 -20.88
C LYS A 361 1.15 -4.46 -20.11
N LEU A 362 2.21 -4.25 -19.29
CA LEU A 362 2.24 -3.17 -18.31
C LEU A 362 3.30 -2.10 -18.55
N CYS A 363 4.47 -2.43 -19.08
CA CYS A 363 5.58 -1.48 -19.15
C CYS A 363 5.22 -0.17 -19.87
N GLY A 364 4.64 -0.24 -21.05
CA GLY A 364 4.24 0.94 -21.82
C GLY A 364 3.13 1.77 -21.18
N PRO A 365 1.98 1.19 -20.81
CA PRO A 365 0.90 1.92 -20.16
C PRO A 365 1.30 2.59 -18.85
N ILE A 366 2.03 1.89 -17.98
CA ILE A 366 2.44 2.43 -16.68
C ILE A 366 3.54 3.48 -16.83
N SER A 367 4.45 3.35 -17.80
CA SER A 367 5.40 4.40 -18.15
C SER A 367 4.70 5.74 -18.48
N LYS A 368 3.59 5.69 -19.20
CA LYS A 368 2.78 6.89 -19.48
C LYS A 368 2.12 7.44 -18.22
N LEU A 369 1.71 6.57 -17.29
CA LEU A 369 1.14 6.98 -16.00
C LEU A 369 2.15 7.69 -15.11
N ILE A 370 3.43 7.22 -15.06
CA ILE A 370 4.51 7.91 -14.35
C ILE A 370 4.61 9.37 -14.82
N LEU A 371 4.73 9.57 -16.13
CA LEU A 371 4.86 10.91 -16.73
C LEU A 371 3.62 11.77 -16.49
N ARG A 372 2.42 11.18 -16.54
CA ARG A 372 1.17 11.89 -16.23
C ARG A 372 1.09 12.34 -14.77
N ASN A 373 1.60 11.56 -13.84
CA ASN A 373 1.64 11.93 -12.42
C ASN A 373 2.58 13.09 -12.15
N ARG A 374 3.64 13.30 -12.95
CA ARG A 374 4.48 14.52 -12.90
C ARG A 374 3.70 15.78 -13.26
N GLY A 375 2.68 15.68 -14.11
CA GLY A 375 1.75 16.76 -14.46
C GLY A 375 0.61 16.95 -13.45
N ALA A 376 0.88 16.75 -12.14
CA ALA A 376 -0.06 16.89 -11.03
C ALA A 376 -1.17 15.82 -10.95
N GLY A 377 -1.31 14.92 -11.92
CA GLY A 377 -2.35 13.88 -11.88
C GLY A 377 -3.75 14.46 -11.66
N PRO A 378 -4.56 13.94 -10.74
CA PRO A 378 -5.90 14.44 -10.48
C PRO A 378 -5.93 15.83 -9.81
N PHE A 379 -4.81 16.28 -9.22
CA PHE A 379 -4.69 17.63 -8.64
C PHE A 379 -4.53 18.73 -9.70
N GLY A 380 -4.43 18.38 -10.98
CA GLY A 380 -4.37 19.36 -12.07
C GLY A 380 -5.54 20.33 -12.10
N LEU A 381 -6.71 19.99 -11.53
CA LEU A 381 -7.81 20.94 -11.35
C LEU A 381 -7.44 22.08 -10.40
N LEU A 382 -6.67 21.83 -9.33
CA LEU A 382 -6.18 22.89 -8.44
C LEU A 382 -5.18 23.80 -9.15
N ASN A 383 -4.34 23.25 -10.03
CA ASN A 383 -3.43 24.05 -10.85
C ASN A 383 -4.20 24.98 -11.78
N MET A 384 -5.26 24.46 -12.44
CA MET A 384 -6.12 25.27 -13.32
C MET A 384 -6.82 26.40 -12.54
N VAL A 385 -7.27 26.15 -11.32
CA VAL A 385 -7.87 27.19 -10.45
C VAL A 385 -6.82 28.23 -10.08
N ASP A 386 -5.62 27.81 -9.69
CA ASP A 386 -4.52 28.72 -9.35
C ASP A 386 -4.14 29.61 -10.56
N GLU A 387 -3.98 29.00 -11.74
CA GLU A 387 -3.64 29.71 -12.99
C GLU A 387 -4.73 30.68 -13.44
N ARG A 388 -6.03 30.31 -13.29
CA ARG A 388 -7.16 31.13 -13.80
C ARG A 388 -7.62 32.23 -12.85
N CYS A 389 -7.51 32.00 -11.53
CA CYS A 389 -8.05 32.94 -10.54
C CYS A 389 -7.24 33.06 -9.24
N GLY A 390 -5.99 32.54 -9.18
CA GLY A 390 -5.14 32.66 -8.01
C GLY A 390 -5.58 31.79 -6.82
N GLY A 391 -6.34 30.73 -7.07
CA GLY A 391 -6.71 29.74 -6.04
C GLY A 391 -8.00 30.05 -5.27
N THR A 392 -8.65 31.21 -5.51
CA THR A 392 -9.87 31.64 -4.83
C THR A 392 -10.97 32.03 -5.83
N PHE A 393 -12.22 31.71 -5.52
CA PHE A 393 -13.36 31.96 -6.40
C PHE A 393 -14.67 32.02 -5.62
N ASP A 394 -15.68 32.72 -6.13
CA ASP A 394 -17.03 32.72 -5.58
C ASP A 394 -17.83 31.53 -6.13
N ASN A 395 -17.81 31.33 -7.44
CA ASN A 395 -18.45 30.23 -8.11
C ASN A 395 -17.45 29.50 -9.03
N ILE A 396 -17.21 28.21 -8.77
CA ILE A 396 -16.23 27.42 -9.54
C ILE A 396 -16.64 27.25 -11.01
N ASP A 397 -17.93 27.29 -11.35
CA ASP A 397 -18.37 27.13 -12.74
C ASP A 397 -17.97 28.32 -13.63
N ASP A 398 -17.69 29.49 -13.04
CA ASP A 398 -17.15 30.66 -13.75
C ASP A 398 -15.64 30.50 -14.05
N VAL A 399 -14.93 29.66 -13.31
CA VAL A 399 -13.49 29.40 -13.46
C VAL A 399 -13.23 28.15 -14.31
N ILE A 400 -13.88 27.04 -13.97
CA ILE A 400 -13.80 25.77 -14.68
C ILE A 400 -15.20 25.17 -14.77
N PRO A 401 -15.84 25.15 -15.95
CA PRO A 401 -17.19 24.59 -16.12
C PRO A 401 -17.28 23.14 -15.63
N ALA A 402 -18.42 22.73 -15.10
CA ALA A 402 -18.64 21.39 -14.53
C ALA A 402 -18.29 20.25 -15.51
N LYS A 403 -18.59 20.43 -16.79
CA LYS A 403 -18.23 19.45 -17.83
C LYS A 403 -16.72 19.30 -17.96
N GLU A 404 -15.96 20.40 -17.96
CA GLU A 404 -14.50 20.36 -18.07
C GLU A 404 -13.87 19.63 -16.89
N ARG A 405 -14.34 19.87 -15.66
CA ARG A 405 -13.88 19.16 -14.46
C ARG A 405 -14.17 17.66 -14.53
N THR A 406 -15.36 17.30 -14.96
CA THR A 406 -15.78 15.90 -15.09
C THR A 406 -14.98 15.16 -16.16
N ASP A 407 -14.76 15.76 -17.32
CA ASP A 407 -14.00 15.19 -18.43
C ASP A 407 -12.52 15.00 -18.03
N PHE A 408 -11.94 15.98 -17.34
CA PHE A 408 -10.57 15.91 -16.82
C PHE A 408 -10.39 14.68 -15.90
N MET A 409 -11.32 14.51 -14.94
CA MET A 409 -11.26 13.40 -13.98
C MET A 409 -11.54 12.05 -14.63
N ALA A 410 -12.48 11.98 -15.57
CA ALA A 410 -12.74 10.76 -16.35
C ALA A 410 -11.52 10.33 -17.17
N GLY A 411 -10.86 11.28 -17.82
CA GLY A 411 -9.62 11.05 -18.55
C GLY A 411 -8.48 10.55 -17.66
N TYR A 412 -8.39 11.04 -16.42
CA TYR A 412 -7.41 10.53 -15.46
C TYR A 412 -7.70 9.07 -15.06
N ARG A 413 -8.94 8.74 -14.67
CA ARG A 413 -9.35 7.38 -14.30
C ARG A 413 -9.08 6.36 -15.42
N ALA A 414 -9.39 6.72 -16.65
CA ALA A 414 -9.11 5.86 -17.80
C ALA A 414 -7.63 5.57 -17.98
N ALA A 415 -6.78 6.60 -17.88
CA ALA A 415 -5.32 6.45 -17.99
C ALA A 415 -4.69 5.66 -16.84
N ALA A 416 -5.27 5.75 -15.65
CA ALA A 416 -4.80 5.04 -14.46
C ALA A 416 -5.32 3.59 -14.36
N GLY A 417 -6.13 3.13 -15.34
CA GLY A 417 -6.58 1.73 -15.43
C GLY A 417 -7.68 1.34 -14.45
N PHE A 418 -8.44 2.30 -13.92
CA PHE A 418 -9.58 2.03 -13.04
C PHE A 418 -10.88 2.73 -13.48
N ALA A 419 -11.11 2.85 -14.80
CA ALA A 419 -12.41 3.25 -15.30
C ALA A 419 -13.51 2.25 -14.84
N ILE A 420 -14.62 2.79 -14.36
CA ILE A 420 -15.66 2.02 -13.62
C ILE A 420 -16.18 0.85 -14.45
N GLU A 421 -16.63 1.11 -15.69
CA GLU A 421 -17.18 0.08 -16.56
C GLU A 421 -16.16 -1.02 -16.86
N GLN A 422 -14.94 -0.63 -17.20
CA GLN A 422 -13.86 -1.56 -17.52
C GLN A 422 -13.52 -2.45 -16.33
N LEU A 423 -13.41 -1.87 -15.12
CA LEU A 423 -13.11 -2.65 -13.93
C LEU A 423 -14.26 -3.57 -13.53
N ASN A 424 -15.50 -3.10 -13.62
CA ASN A 424 -16.68 -3.89 -13.24
C ASN A 424 -16.97 -5.06 -14.18
N THR A 425 -16.62 -4.96 -15.46
CA THR A 425 -16.86 -6.00 -16.46
C THR A 425 -15.69 -6.94 -16.65
N ALA A 426 -14.45 -6.48 -16.42
CA ALA A 426 -13.28 -7.32 -16.54
C ALA A 426 -13.32 -8.43 -15.46
N PRO A 427 -13.11 -9.70 -15.82
CA PRO A 427 -12.84 -10.74 -14.84
C PRO A 427 -11.55 -10.36 -14.08
N GLY A 428 -11.48 -10.68 -12.77
CA GLY A 428 -10.23 -10.58 -12.04
C GLY A 428 -9.12 -11.30 -12.82
N ASP A 429 -7.93 -10.72 -12.91
CA ASP A 429 -6.85 -11.21 -13.76
C ASP A 429 -6.53 -12.71 -13.56
N HIS A 430 -6.91 -13.25 -12.42
CA HIS A 430 -6.64 -14.62 -12.01
C HIS A 430 -7.83 -15.60 -12.20
N ARG A 431 -9.07 -15.20 -11.93
CA ARG A 431 -10.24 -16.11 -11.92
C ARG A 431 -10.56 -16.74 -13.28
N ALA A 432 -10.40 -16.01 -14.38
CA ALA A 432 -10.68 -16.53 -15.71
C ALA A 432 -9.74 -17.68 -16.12
N ARG A 433 -8.57 -17.79 -15.50
CA ARG A 433 -7.51 -18.74 -15.87
C ARG A 433 -7.46 -19.99 -14.97
N HIS A 434 -7.85 -19.88 -13.69
CA HIS A 434 -8.06 -21.05 -12.82
C HIS A 434 -9.11 -22.00 -13.39
N ALA A 435 -10.18 -21.48 -13.97
CA ALA A 435 -11.21 -22.28 -14.62
C ALA A 435 -10.69 -23.03 -15.87
N ARG A 436 -9.64 -22.55 -16.54
CA ARG A 436 -8.98 -23.23 -17.67
C ARG A 436 -7.96 -24.26 -17.19
N ALA A 437 -7.17 -23.94 -16.16
CA ALA A 437 -6.17 -24.87 -15.59
C ALA A 437 -6.85 -26.11 -14.99
N CYS A 438 -7.95 -25.96 -14.27
CA CYS A 438 -8.75 -27.08 -13.77
C CYS A 438 -9.40 -27.92 -14.89
N ARG A 439 -9.67 -27.36 -16.07
CA ARG A 439 -10.17 -28.13 -17.22
C ARG A 439 -9.07 -28.88 -17.99
N CYS A 440 -7.83 -28.42 -17.93
CA CYS A 440 -6.70 -29.09 -18.57
C CYS A 440 -6.14 -30.24 -17.73
N SER A 441 -6.23 -30.19 -16.39
CA SER A 441 -5.86 -31.30 -15.52
C SER A 441 -6.91 -32.42 -15.43
N GLY A 442 -8.10 -32.21 -15.98
CA GLY A 442 -9.20 -33.16 -15.97
C GLY A 442 -9.21 -34.21 -17.11
N ARG A 443 -8.15 -34.31 -17.93
CA ARG A 443 -8.00 -35.37 -18.93
C ARG A 443 -6.86 -36.30 -18.59
N VAL A 444 -7.04 -37.09 -17.54
CA VAL A 444 -6.33 -38.37 -17.40
C VAL A 444 -7.30 -39.40 -16.80
N THR A 445 -7.69 -40.33 -17.65
CA THR A 445 -8.16 -41.70 -17.43
C THR A 445 -9.36 -41.95 -16.53
N GLY A 446 -10.49 -42.29 -17.21
CA GLY A 446 -11.51 -43.14 -16.63
C GLY A 446 -10.98 -44.51 -16.36
N ALA A 447 -11.00 -44.91 -15.10
CA ALA A 447 -11.04 -46.31 -14.66
C ALA A 447 -12.05 -46.41 -13.51
N ALA A 448 -13.11 -47.11 -13.80
CA ALA A 448 -14.21 -47.35 -12.88
C ALA A 448 -13.74 -48.08 -11.62
N ALA A 449 -14.03 -47.50 -10.45
CA ALA A 449 -14.17 -48.26 -9.22
C ALA A 449 -15.49 -47.89 -8.56
N ARG A 450 -16.46 -48.82 -8.71
CA ARG A 450 -17.71 -48.85 -7.96
C ARG A 450 -17.36 -49.18 -6.51
N LEU A 451 -17.53 -48.24 -5.60
CA LEU A 451 -17.60 -48.51 -4.18
C LEU A 451 -18.97 -48.08 -3.66
N THR A 452 -19.70 -49.04 -3.22
CA THR A 452 -21.05 -48.99 -2.63
C THR A 452 -21.05 -48.12 -1.37
N ALA A 453 -21.83 -47.09 -1.39
CA ALA A 453 -22.14 -46.28 -0.21
C ALA A 453 -23.07 -47.06 0.72
N ARG A 454 -22.61 -47.39 1.89
CA ARG A 454 -23.47 -47.76 3.04
C ARG A 454 -23.74 -46.46 3.81
N ALA A 455 -25.00 -46.07 3.80
CA ALA A 455 -25.54 -45.05 4.66
C ALA A 455 -25.51 -45.50 6.13
N VAL A 456 -24.87 -44.71 6.99
CA VAL A 456 -25.02 -44.79 8.44
C VAL A 456 -25.69 -43.51 8.89
N THR A 457 -26.97 -43.64 9.26
CA THR A 457 -27.75 -42.58 9.93
C THR A 457 -27.45 -42.64 11.44
N PRO A 458 -27.17 -41.53 12.11
CA PRO A 458 -27.19 -41.48 13.55
C PRO A 458 -28.62 -41.15 14.06
N ASP A 459 -29.11 -42.01 14.94
CA ASP A 459 -30.38 -41.95 15.68
C ASP A 459 -30.32 -40.83 16.71
N ILE A 460 -31.23 -39.83 16.56
CA ILE A 460 -31.41 -38.75 17.55
C ILE A 460 -32.55 -39.17 18.48
N ARG A 461 -32.23 -39.68 19.66
CA ARG A 461 -33.17 -39.88 20.74
C ARG A 461 -33.45 -38.54 21.41
N ARG A 462 -34.70 -38.07 21.25
CA ARG A 462 -35.32 -37.05 22.08
C ARG A 462 -35.57 -37.60 23.49
N THR A 463 -35.01 -36.92 24.49
CA THR A 463 -35.48 -37.03 25.87
C THR A 463 -36.12 -35.69 26.26
N SER A 464 -37.42 -35.75 26.40
CA SER A 464 -38.26 -34.75 27.03
C SER A 464 -38.14 -34.82 28.54
N CYS A 465 -37.90 -33.73 29.23
CA CYS A 465 -38.24 -33.57 30.62
C CYS A 465 -39.13 -32.36 30.81
N ARG A 466 -40.31 -32.63 31.31
CA ARG A 466 -41.31 -31.67 31.78
C ARG A 466 -40.96 -31.21 33.21
N GLY A 467 -41.18 -29.91 33.43
CA GLY A 467 -41.87 -29.34 34.58
C GLY A 467 -41.16 -29.40 35.94
N ASP A 468 -40.96 -28.31 36.60
CA ASP A 468 -41.95 -27.79 37.56
C ASP A 468 -41.55 -26.41 38.09
N ARG A 469 -42.56 -25.61 38.41
CA ARG A 469 -42.49 -24.29 39.07
C ARG A 469 -42.24 -24.49 40.56
N THR A 470 -41.47 -23.59 41.20
CA THR A 470 -41.90 -22.88 42.41
C THR A 470 -40.92 -21.77 42.80
N GLU A 471 -41.49 -20.69 43.09
CA GLU A 471 -41.26 -19.43 43.77
C GLU A 471 -40.22 -19.31 44.90
N ARG A 472 -39.82 -18.02 45.06
CA ARG A 472 -39.41 -17.28 46.29
C ARG A 472 -37.90 -17.32 46.62
N GLY A 473 -37.21 -16.20 46.64
CA GLY A 473 -37.31 -15.09 47.48
C GLY A 473 -35.96 -14.55 47.95
N ARG A 474 -35.81 -13.23 47.95
CA ARG A 474 -34.94 -12.37 48.80
C ARG A 474 -33.43 -12.28 48.52
N ALA A 475 -33.01 -11.19 47.92
CA ALA A 475 -32.35 -9.96 48.44
C ALA A 475 -30.94 -10.08 49.08
N PRO A 476 -30.15 -9.01 49.21
CA PRO A 476 -28.87 -8.83 48.55
C PRO A 476 -27.68 -8.84 49.52
N LEU A 477 -26.50 -9.18 49.07
CA LEU A 477 -25.27 -9.03 49.87
C LEU A 477 -24.38 -7.95 49.24
N ARG A 478 -24.25 -6.88 49.98
CA ARG A 478 -23.20 -5.85 49.86
C ARG A 478 -21.82 -6.48 50.05
N CYS A 479 -20.88 -6.15 49.21
CA CYS A 479 -19.50 -6.31 49.56
C CYS A 479 -18.72 -5.01 49.31
N ARG A 480 -17.96 -4.68 50.31
CA ARG A 480 -17.30 -3.42 50.66
C ARG A 480 -16.17 -3.07 49.72
N ARG A 481 -16.05 -1.77 49.47
CA ARG A 481 -14.83 -1.07 49.02
C ARG A 481 -13.71 -1.24 50.07
N ARG A 482 -12.52 -1.55 49.54
CA ARG A 482 -11.25 -1.18 50.28
C ARG A 482 -10.44 -0.28 49.33
N ALA A 483 -10.36 0.96 49.76
CA ALA A 483 -9.42 1.93 49.27
C ALA A 483 -8.07 1.68 49.98
N THR A 484 -7.00 1.59 49.27
CA THR A 484 -5.65 1.76 49.80
C THR A 484 -5.03 2.98 49.15
N ARG A 485 -4.91 4.02 49.94
CA ARG A 485 -4.07 5.20 49.68
C ARG A 485 -2.62 4.81 49.85
N MET A 486 -1.74 5.29 48.99
CA MET A 486 -0.33 5.50 49.30
C MET A 486 0.15 6.87 48.81
N PRO A 487 1.17 7.47 49.42
CA PRO A 487 1.23 8.91 49.61
C PRO A 487 2.14 9.66 48.63
N LEU A 488 1.88 10.97 48.56
CA LEU A 488 2.75 11.97 47.92
C LEU A 488 4.13 12.03 48.61
N ALA A 489 5.19 12.06 47.79
CA ALA A 489 6.50 12.56 48.20
C ALA A 489 6.86 13.75 47.31
N SER A 490 6.92 14.88 47.93
CA SER A 490 7.45 16.14 47.43
C SER A 490 8.97 16.07 47.29
N ARG A 491 9.54 16.57 46.20
CA ARG A 491 10.90 17.16 46.24
C ARG A 491 11.00 18.33 45.26
N ARG A 492 11.18 19.41 45.80
CA ARG A 492 11.74 20.74 45.63
C ARG A 492 12.71 20.93 44.46
N SER A 493 12.49 22.08 43.88
CA SER A 493 13.34 22.95 43.06
C SER A 493 14.84 22.94 43.36
N SER A 494 15.66 23.06 42.34
CA SER A 494 16.93 23.76 42.38
C SER A 494 17.21 24.42 41.03
N CYS A 495 17.11 25.73 41.03
CA CYS A 495 17.70 26.63 40.03
C CYS A 495 19.22 26.58 40.15
N ILE A 496 19.94 26.46 39.05
CA ILE A 496 21.31 26.91 38.91
C ILE A 496 21.43 27.73 37.65
N ALA A 497 21.66 29.02 37.84
CA ALA A 497 22.12 29.99 36.86
C ALA A 497 23.64 29.90 36.76
N LEU A 498 24.20 29.93 35.57
CA LEU A 498 25.59 30.30 35.29
C LEU A 498 25.72 30.88 33.90
N ARG A 499 25.76 32.20 33.83
CA ARG A 499 26.88 33.11 33.47
C ARG A 499 27.46 32.91 32.06
N GLN A 500 27.25 33.99 31.34
CA GLN A 500 27.97 34.43 30.15
C GLN A 500 29.48 34.45 30.33
N ALA A 501 30.22 34.04 29.32
CA ALA A 501 31.55 34.54 29.01
C ALA A 501 31.71 34.57 27.51
N GLY A 502 31.98 35.75 27.03
CA GLY A 502 32.26 36.09 25.65
C GLY A 502 33.71 35.74 25.28
N GLY A 503 33.97 35.75 23.97
CA GLY A 503 35.25 35.56 23.37
C GLY A 503 35.18 35.73 21.86
N THR A 504 35.71 36.81 21.41
CA THR A 504 35.84 37.37 20.06
C THR A 504 36.59 36.48 19.08
N SER A 505 36.23 36.74 17.83
CA SER A 505 36.87 36.30 16.55
C SER A 505 38.39 36.48 16.46
N PRO A 506 39.12 35.94 15.43
CA PRO A 506 38.97 36.41 14.03
C PRO A 506 38.41 35.38 13.06
#